data_bf4d98b501a8e32712317ea4666306d2
#
_entry.id   bf4d98b501a8e32712317ea4666306d2
#
_cell.length_a   1.000
_cell.length_b   1.000
_cell.length_c   1.000
_cell.angle_alpha   90.00
_cell.angle_beta   90.00
_cell.angle_gamma   90.00
#
_symmetry.space_group_name_H-M   'P 1'
#
loop_
_entity.id
_entity.type
_entity.pdbx_description
1 polymer ?
#
loop_
_entity_poly.entity_id
_entity_poly.type
_entity_poly.pdbx_seq_one_letter_code
_entity_poly.pdbx_strand_id
1 'polypeptide(L)'
;MQENSDAVRRGLTRRRFVAGASALTAGGVALGRGTKRAFASTRPKMVPLGTQPHGLPARQHAWGDYTAKDAYGNGTAPKYDRLMFFDVRGTPTPAHARLLESRLRVLERHFHWSHTGLLFTVSWGPSYFRLLGVRSPIPEATKLSSFEHPEIDNYDVCIHLACDDDARLDQVEAALVRGHKLHGVNGSLSLKPALTWRETRTGFTGVGIPARRQDVKGIPAGNPVPAGSPLFMGFKSGLRKNQASEDAVTIKDGPFAGGTTMHVSYMRETLGDWYRKLSEQDRRALMYSPETDAAAEQRIIEDKTDTSANTKQIASAIHTYGMVGHSQATAQARKHGSPLIIRRDFNTTDDGYAGLHFVAVQRTIEDFVVTRNAMNANGAHNINKKVTATKNNGINAFIKVRRRANYIMPSRADRSFPLLPGRGAVL
;
A
#
# COMPACT_ATOMS: atom_id res chain seq x y z
N MET A 1 -14.82 62.50 12.03
CA MET A 1 -15.66 61.85 11.02
C MET A 1 -15.27 60.39 11.03
N GLN A 2 -16.03 59.62 11.77
CA GLN A 2 -16.06 58.16 11.77
C GLN A 2 -16.75 57.72 10.50
N GLU A 3 -16.23 56.67 9.87
CA GLU A 3 -16.98 55.54 9.34
C GLU A 3 -16.12 54.68 8.40
N ASN A 4 -16.27 53.38 8.62
CA ASN A 4 -15.96 52.26 7.75
C ASN A 4 -14.55 51.65 7.79
N SER A 5 -14.33 50.83 8.79
CA SER A 5 -13.41 49.70 8.74
C SER A 5 -14.00 48.45 9.44
N ASP A 6 -15.11 47.95 8.92
CA ASP A 6 -15.72 46.69 9.39
C ASP A 6 -16.18 45.86 8.20
N ALA A 7 -15.26 45.20 7.52
CA ALA A 7 -15.59 44.13 6.59
C ALA A 7 -14.38 43.27 6.21
N VAL A 8 -13.70 42.58 7.12
CA VAL A 8 -12.92 41.34 6.84
C VAL A 8 -12.69 40.58 8.16
N ARG A 9 -13.72 39.99 8.72
CA ARG A 9 -13.57 38.87 9.65
C ARG A 9 -14.81 37.98 9.55
N ARG A 10 -14.83 37.12 8.55
CA ARG A 10 -15.69 35.92 8.59
C ARG A 10 -14.83 34.70 8.49
N GLY A 11 -14.50 34.16 9.67
CA GLY A 11 -13.81 32.88 9.81
C GLY A 11 -14.68 31.75 9.26
N LEU A 12 -14.12 30.95 8.38
CA LEU A 12 -14.69 29.68 7.94
C LEU A 12 -14.64 28.70 9.11
N THR A 13 -15.74 28.53 9.78
CA THR A 13 -15.91 27.53 10.84
C THR A 13 -16.06 26.13 10.22
N ARG A 14 -15.44 25.14 10.88
CA ARG A 14 -15.39 23.70 10.57
C ARG A 14 -16.75 23.00 10.30
N ARG A 15 -17.87 23.71 10.40
CA ARG A 15 -19.23 23.15 10.28
C ARG A 15 -19.81 23.10 8.86
N ARG A 16 -19.14 23.66 7.86
CA ARG A 16 -19.65 23.68 6.48
C ARG A 16 -19.13 22.61 5.54
N PHE A 17 -18.25 21.72 6.01
CA PHE A 17 -17.70 20.65 5.16
C PHE A 17 -18.45 19.31 5.25
N VAL A 18 -19.45 19.21 6.13
CA VAL A 18 -20.24 17.96 6.31
C VAL A 18 -21.63 18.02 5.64
N ALA A 19 -22.04 19.17 5.10
CA ALA A 19 -23.39 19.36 4.58
C ALA A 19 -23.51 19.28 3.03
N GLY A 20 -22.49 18.78 2.33
CA GLY A 20 -22.47 18.71 0.86
C GLY A 20 -22.77 17.35 0.23
N ALA A 21 -23.17 16.33 1.00
CA ALA A 21 -23.36 14.97 0.48
C ALA A 21 -24.79 14.43 0.69
N SER A 22 -25.81 15.27 0.74
CA SER A 22 -27.19 14.79 0.87
C SER A 22 -28.19 15.75 0.23
N ALA A 23 -28.26 15.80 -1.08
CA ALA A 23 -29.43 16.32 -1.80
C ALA A 23 -29.34 15.95 -3.29
N LEU A 24 -29.75 14.75 -3.64
CA LEU A 24 -30.26 14.40 -4.97
C LEU A 24 -31.09 13.11 -4.87
N THR A 25 -32.30 13.21 -4.34
CA THR A 25 -33.38 12.28 -4.66
C THR A 25 -34.71 12.95 -4.29
N ALA A 26 -35.31 13.63 -5.24
CA ALA A 26 -36.74 13.83 -5.27
C ALA A 26 -37.13 14.16 -6.75
N GLY A 27 -37.42 13.13 -7.48
CA GLY A 27 -38.08 13.20 -8.79
C GLY A 27 -38.98 11.98 -8.89
N GLY A 28 -40.20 12.08 -8.34
CA GLY A 28 -41.18 11.04 -8.40
C GLY A 28 -41.81 10.93 -9.79
N VAL A 29 -41.91 9.69 -10.28
CA VAL A 29 -42.98 9.28 -11.21
C VAL A 29 -43.61 8.02 -10.62
N ALA A 30 -44.85 8.16 -10.16
CA ALA A 30 -45.71 7.05 -9.82
C ALA A 30 -46.18 6.36 -11.09
N LEU A 31 -46.12 5.03 -11.13
CA LEU A 31 -47.15 4.11 -11.69
C LEU A 31 -46.58 2.67 -11.70
N GLY A 32 -47.27 1.76 -11.05
CA GLY A 32 -46.99 0.33 -11.16
C GLY A 32 -47.08 -0.40 -9.83
N ARG A 33 -48.31 -0.84 -9.44
CA ARG A 33 -48.49 -1.82 -8.39
C ARG A 33 -47.85 -3.14 -8.81
N GLY A 34 -46.57 -3.33 -8.48
CA GLY A 34 -45.88 -4.59 -8.55
C GLY A 34 -45.46 -4.97 -7.14
N THR A 35 -45.83 -6.16 -6.74
CA THR A 35 -45.55 -6.80 -5.46
C THR A 35 -44.10 -6.55 -5.03
N LYS A 36 -43.91 -5.76 -3.96
CA LYS A 36 -42.63 -5.65 -3.25
C LYS A 36 -42.27 -7.03 -2.67
N ARG A 37 -41.58 -7.88 -3.43
CA ARG A 37 -40.75 -8.90 -2.82
C ARG A 37 -39.62 -8.12 -2.09
N ALA A 38 -39.77 -8.05 -0.78
CA ALA A 38 -38.66 -7.66 0.07
C ALA A 38 -37.53 -8.66 -0.18
N PHE A 39 -36.52 -8.25 -0.94
CA PHE A 39 -35.23 -8.93 -0.88
C PHE A 39 -34.72 -8.71 0.54
N ALA A 40 -35.00 -9.65 1.42
CA ALA A 40 -34.28 -9.82 2.64
C ALA A 40 -32.81 -9.95 2.21
N SER A 41 -32.01 -8.94 2.46
CA SER A 41 -30.57 -8.97 2.23
C SER A 41 -29.98 -9.93 3.26
N THR A 42 -30.09 -11.23 3.01
CA THR A 42 -29.25 -12.22 3.66
C THR A 42 -27.84 -11.92 3.19
N ARG A 43 -27.13 -11.08 3.96
CA ARG A 43 -25.69 -10.89 3.78
C ARG A 43 -25.06 -12.28 3.75
N PRO A 44 -24.32 -12.65 2.70
CA PRO A 44 -23.66 -13.94 2.67
C PRO A 44 -22.79 -14.06 3.92
N LYS A 45 -23.10 -15.04 4.77
CA LYS A 45 -22.31 -15.28 5.98
C LYS A 45 -20.99 -15.90 5.54
N MET A 46 -19.87 -15.22 5.80
CA MET A 46 -18.56 -15.82 5.60
C MET A 46 -18.39 -16.97 6.59
N VAL A 47 -18.07 -18.14 6.07
CA VAL A 47 -17.78 -19.32 6.88
C VAL A 47 -16.29 -19.59 6.80
N PRO A 48 -15.57 -19.60 7.94
CA PRO A 48 -14.14 -19.88 7.96
C PRO A 48 -13.80 -21.23 7.32
N LEU A 49 -12.75 -21.29 6.53
CA LEU A 49 -12.26 -22.50 5.89
C LEU A 49 -11.35 -23.30 6.84
N GLY A 50 -11.92 -23.88 7.89
CA GLY A 50 -11.23 -24.73 8.85
C GLY A 50 -10.40 -23.97 9.89
N THR A 51 -9.75 -24.69 10.79
CA THR A 51 -8.92 -24.14 11.87
C THR A 51 -7.59 -23.60 11.35
N GLN A 52 -7.13 -22.49 11.93
CA GLN A 52 -5.80 -21.97 11.64
C GLN A 52 -4.71 -22.89 12.20
N PRO A 53 -3.54 -23.00 11.54
CA PRO A 53 -2.36 -23.60 12.14
C PRO A 53 -2.04 -22.91 13.48
N HIS A 54 -1.66 -23.68 14.50
CA HIS A 54 -1.27 -23.12 15.77
C HIS A 54 -0.11 -22.11 15.61
N GLY A 55 -0.21 -20.95 16.25
CA GLY A 55 0.83 -19.93 16.28
C GLY A 55 0.83 -18.94 15.14
N LEU A 56 -0.04 -19.05 14.13
CA LEU A 56 -0.14 -18.05 13.05
C LEU A 56 -1.13 -16.93 13.41
N PRO A 57 -0.80 -15.66 13.06
CA PRO A 57 -1.70 -14.55 13.33
C PRO A 57 -3.00 -14.68 12.52
N ALA A 58 -4.13 -14.36 13.15
CA ALA A 58 -5.44 -14.32 12.48
C ALA A 58 -5.48 -13.27 11.35
N ARG A 59 -4.70 -12.22 11.50
CA ARG A 59 -4.57 -11.12 10.54
C ARG A 59 -3.46 -11.44 9.54
N GLN A 60 -3.77 -11.55 8.26
CA GLN A 60 -2.76 -11.78 7.23
C GLN A 60 -1.70 -10.67 7.19
N HIS A 61 -2.07 -9.45 7.54
CA HIS A 61 -1.20 -8.28 7.54
C HIS A 61 -0.33 -8.13 8.79
N ALA A 62 -0.46 -9.00 9.79
CA ALA A 62 0.34 -8.96 11.01
C ALA A 62 1.73 -9.59 10.77
N TRP A 63 2.67 -8.78 10.28
CA TRP A 63 4.05 -9.20 10.01
C TRP A 63 5.07 -8.63 11.00
N GLY A 64 4.68 -7.66 11.83
CA GLY A 64 5.60 -6.89 12.67
C GLY A 64 6.47 -7.72 13.62
N ASP A 65 5.92 -8.82 14.15
CA ASP A 65 6.65 -9.73 15.03
C ASP A 65 7.42 -10.83 14.27
N TYR A 66 7.23 -10.92 12.95
CA TYR A 66 7.82 -11.95 12.10
C TYR A 66 8.88 -11.40 11.13
N THR A 67 9.17 -10.10 11.22
CA THR A 67 10.23 -9.42 10.49
C THR A 67 11.37 -9.03 11.44
N ALA A 68 12.57 -8.83 10.88
CA ALA A 68 13.69 -8.35 11.67
C ALA A 68 13.45 -6.89 12.10
N LYS A 69 14.14 -6.49 13.18
CA LYS A 69 14.17 -5.11 13.68
C LYS A 69 15.62 -4.64 13.76
N ASP A 70 15.85 -3.36 13.48
CA ASP A 70 17.15 -2.76 13.73
C ASP A 70 17.38 -2.45 15.20
N ALA A 71 18.57 -1.95 15.54
CA ALA A 71 18.95 -1.60 16.92
C ALA A 71 18.03 -0.56 17.57
N TYR A 72 17.24 0.16 16.79
CA TYR A 72 16.31 1.22 17.24
C TYR A 72 14.85 0.77 17.24
N GLY A 73 14.60 -0.52 16.93
CA GLY A 73 13.27 -1.11 16.90
C GLY A 73 12.46 -0.79 15.63
N ASN A 74 13.06 -0.19 14.59
CA ASN A 74 12.42 -0.04 13.30
C ASN A 74 12.34 -1.40 12.60
N GLY A 75 11.19 -1.72 12.01
CA GLY A 75 11.02 -2.93 11.23
C GLY A 75 11.95 -2.95 10.01
N THR A 76 12.58 -4.09 9.76
CA THR A 76 13.34 -4.35 8.53
C THR A 76 12.48 -5.24 7.66
N ALA A 77 12.09 -4.72 6.48
CA ALA A 77 11.31 -5.50 5.53
C ALA A 77 12.07 -6.76 5.07
N PRO A 78 11.38 -7.83 4.66
CA PRO A 78 12.02 -8.94 3.94
C PRO A 78 12.79 -8.44 2.74
N LYS A 79 13.86 -9.15 2.36
CA LYS A 79 14.78 -8.67 1.30
C LYS A 79 14.20 -8.77 -0.10
N TYR A 80 13.30 -9.70 -0.33
CA TYR A 80 12.71 -9.97 -1.64
C TYR A 80 11.21 -10.13 -1.56
N ASP A 81 10.54 -9.65 -2.59
CA ASP A 81 9.08 -9.61 -2.69
C ASP A 81 8.61 -10.07 -4.08
N ARG A 82 7.44 -10.71 -4.13
CA ARG A 82 6.70 -11.04 -5.36
C ARG A 82 5.24 -10.62 -5.18
N LEU A 83 4.76 -9.75 -6.05
CA LEU A 83 3.33 -9.49 -6.21
C LEU A 83 2.82 -10.30 -7.40
N MET A 84 2.13 -11.38 -7.12
CA MET A 84 1.59 -12.29 -8.13
C MET A 84 0.12 -11.94 -8.39
N PHE A 85 -0.22 -11.63 -9.63
CA PHE A 85 -1.56 -11.21 -10.02
C PHE A 85 -2.26 -12.30 -10.82
N PHE A 86 -3.53 -12.53 -10.50
CA PHE A 86 -4.34 -13.57 -11.10
C PHE A 86 -5.75 -13.07 -11.40
N ASP A 87 -6.38 -13.71 -12.40
CA ASP A 87 -7.83 -13.70 -12.57
C ASP A 87 -8.42 -15.02 -12.11
N VAL A 88 -9.65 -15.01 -11.64
CA VAL A 88 -10.39 -16.21 -11.32
C VAL A 88 -10.72 -16.97 -12.60
N ARG A 89 -10.50 -18.27 -12.59
CA ARG A 89 -10.77 -19.13 -13.74
C ARG A 89 -12.23 -19.54 -13.81
N GLY A 90 -12.96 -18.94 -14.73
CA GLY A 90 -14.40 -19.21 -14.88
C GLY A 90 -15.23 -18.70 -13.70
N THR A 91 -16.36 -19.33 -13.45
CA THR A 91 -17.23 -18.97 -12.33
C THR A 91 -16.62 -19.42 -11.00
N PRO A 92 -16.52 -18.56 -9.98
CA PRO A 92 -16.04 -18.95 -8.66
C PRO A 92 -16.89 -20.08 -8.06
N THR A 93 -16.23 -21.09 -7.49
CA THR A 93 -16.90 -22.25 -6.86
C THR A 93 -16.32 -22.55 -5.48
N PRO A 94 -17.06 -23.23 -4.60
CA PRO A 94 -16.52 -23.71 -3.33
C PRO A 94 -15.29 -24.64 -3.50
N ALA A 95 -15.19 -25.37 -4.60
CA ALA A 95 -14.01 -26.19 -4.91
C ALA A 95 -12.76 -25.33 -5.16
N HIS A 96 -12.90 -24.18 -5.83
CA HIS A 96 -11.81 -23.23 -6.01
C HIS A 96 -11.33 -22.67 -4.66
N ALA A 97 -12.25 -22.33 -3.75
CA ALA A 97 -11.90 -21.84 -2.43
C ALA A 97 -11.13 -22.90 -1.60
N ARG A 98 -11.61 -24.16 -1.62
CA ARG A 98 -10.92 -25.28 -0.96
C ARG A 98 -9.54 -25.53 -1.55
N LEU A 99 -9.41 -25.50 -2.87
CA LEU A 99 -8.15 -25.69 -3.55
C LEU A 99 -7.15 -24.61 -3.12
N LEU A 100 -7.50 -23.33 -3.25
CA LEU A 100 -6.62 -22.22 -2.87
C LEU A 100 -6.19 -22.38 -1.41
N GLU A 101 -7.15 -22.53 -0.48
CA GLU A 101 -6.84 -22.65 0.95
C GLU A 101 -5.93 -23.84 1.23
N SER A 102 -6.18 -25.01 0.64
CA SER A 102 -5.35 -26.20 0.84
C SER A 102 -3.90 -25.97 0.44
N ARG A 103 -3.64 -25.23 -0.68
CA ARG A 103 -2.30 -24.92 -1.15
C ARG A 103 -1.59 -23.94 -0.23
N LEU A 104 -2.30 -22.89 0.21
CA LEU A 104 -1.75 -21.90 1.15
C LEU A 104 -1.37 -22.56 2.49
N ARG A 105 -2.20 -23.48 3.01
CA ARG A 105 -1.90 -24.22 4.23
C ARG A 105 -0.70 -25.15 4.10
N VAL A 106 -0.46 -25.73 2.91
CA VAL A 106 0.77 -26.50 2.69
C VAL A 106 2.00 -25.57 2.81
N LEU A 107 1.96 -24.37 2.24
CA LEU A 107 3.04 -23.40 2.39
C LEU A 107 3.26 -23.01 3.87
N GLU A 108 2.18 -22.76 4.62
CA GLU A 108 2.24 -22.43 6.05
C GLU A 108 2.79 -23.56 6.93
N ARG A 109 2.59 -24.80 6.57
CA ARG A 109 3.19 -25.94 7.27
C ARG A 109 4.63 -26.21 6.86
N HIS A 110 4.98 -25.91 5.61
CA HIS A 110 6.31 -26.19 5.05
C HIS A 110 7.33 -25.14 5.42
N PHE A 111 6.94 -23.85 5.42
CA PHE A 111 7.83 -22.74 5.73
C PHE A 111 7.48 -22.13 7.09
N HIS A 112 8.51 -21.84 7.86
CA HIS A 112 8.34 -21.03 9.06
C HIS A 112 7.75 -19.65 8.68
N TRP A 113 6.75 -19.18 9.43
CA TRP A 113 6.12 -17.88 9.19
C TRP A 113 7.02 -16.77 9.74
N SER A 114 7.95 -16.32 8.90
CA SER A 114 8.92 -15.25 9.21
C SER A 114 9.59 -14.75 7.93
N HIS A 115 10.33 -13.64 8.02
CA HIS A 115 11.14 -13.14 6.91
C HIS A 115 12.21 -14.11 6.43
N THR A 116 12.71 -15.00 7.29
CA THR A 116 13.67 -16.06 6.91
C THR A 116 13.01 -17.33 6.40
N GLY A 117 11.72 -17.49 6.62
CA GLY A 117 10.89 -18.58 6.07
C GLY A 117 10.07 -18.10 4.87
N LEU A 118 8.78 -17.89 5.06
CA LEU A 118 7.89 -17.31 4.04
C LEU A 118 6.77 -16.52 4.71
N LEU A 119 6.62 -15.26 4.34
CA LEU A 119 5.46 -14.43 4.65
C LEU A 119 4.63 -14.27 3.37
N PHE A 120 3.31 -14.32 3.49
CA PHE A 120 2.45 -14.05 2.35
C PHE A 120 1.06 -13.56 2.74
N THR A 121 0.40 -12.88 1.81
CA THR A 121 -0.99 -12.45 1.93
C THR A 121 -1.76 -12.72 0.64
N VAL A 122 -3.08 -12.88 0.76
CA VAL A 122 -4.02 -13.00 -0.36
C VAL A 122 -5.02 -11.87 -0.27
N SER A 123 -5.15 -11.12 -1.35
CA SER A 123 -6.00 -9.94 -1.42
C SER A 123 -6.85 -9.98 -2.70
N TRP A 124 -8.05 -9.38 -2.66
CA TRP A 124 -9.06 -9.47 -3.71
C TRP A 124 -9.41 -8.09 -4.25
N GLY A 125 -9.35 -7.96 -5.58
CA GLY A 125 -9.66 -6.72 -6.29
C GLY A 125 -11.16 -6.52 -6.51
N PRO A 126 -11.59 -5.29 -6.89
CA PRO A 126 -12.99 -5.01 -7.19
C PRO A 126 -13.59 -5.90 -8.29
N SER A 127 -12.77 -6.35 -9.26
CA SER A 127 -13.20 -7.24 -10.35
C SER A 127 -13.76 -8.58 -9.86
N TYR A 128 -13.14 -9.17 -8.83
CA TYR A 128 -13.63 -10.39 -8.21
C TYR A 128 -15.07 -10.25 -7.69
N PHE A 129 -15.40 -9.14 -7.04
CA PHE A 129 -16.76 -8.93 -6.52
C PHE A 129 -17.79 -8.74 -7.63
N ARG A 130 -17.36 -8.18 -8.78
CA ARG A 130 -18.22 -8.15 -9.98
C ARG A 130 -18.54 -9.54 -10.50
N LEU A 131 -17.57 -10.49 -10.48
CA LEU A 131 -17.82 -11.90 -10.84
C LEU A 131 -18.84 -12.58 -9.92
N LEU A 132 -18.89 -12.18 -8.65
CA LEU A 132 -19.90 -12.67 -7.69
C LEU A 132 -21.25 -11.98 -7.83
N GLY A 133 -21.39 -10.94 -8.66
CA GLY A 133 -22.60 -10.13 -8.73
C GLY A 133 -22.89 -9.30 -7.47
N VAL A 134 -21.85 -9.02 -6.64
CA VAL A 134 -21.98 -8.25 -5.41
C VAL A 134 -21.22 -6.93 -5.52
N ARG A 135 -21.67 -5.92 -4.76
CA ARG A 135 -20.96 -4.65 -4.68
C ARG A 135 -19.57 -4.84 -4.04
N SER A 136 -18.53 -4.31 -4.67
CA SER A 136 -17.19 -4.31 -4.10
C SER A 136 -17.16 -3.57 -2.76
N PRO A 137 -16.49 -4.11 -1.73
CA PRO A 137 -16.29 -3.44 -0.43
C PRO A 137 -15.28 -2.31 -0.49
N ILE A 138 -14.54 -2.18 -1.59
CA ILE A 138 -13.51 -1.17 -1.81
C ILE A 138 -13.73 -0.47 -3.16
N PRO A 139 -13.34 0.81 -3.30
CA PRO A 139 -13.39 1.51 -4.58
C PRO A 139 -12.34 0.99 -5.55
N GLU A 140 -12.57 1.20 -6.84
CA GLU A 140 -11.52 1.13 -7.87
C GLU A 140 -10.41 2.13 -7.56
N ALA A 141 -9.19 1.82 -7.98
CA ALA A 141 -8.10 2.77 -7.91
C ALA A 141 -8.31 3.92 -8.91
N THR A 142 -7.80 5.10 -8.59
CA THR A 142 -7.91 6.27 -9.43
C THR A 142 -6.60 7.06 -9.47
N LYS A 143 -6.50 8.00 -10.39
CA LYS A 143 -5.46 9.01 -10.39
C LYS A 143 -5.66 9.96 -9.18
N LEU A 144 -4.58 10.30 -8.46
CA LEU A 144 -4.61 11.09 -7.23
C LEU A 144 -3.80 12.40 -7.29
N SER A 145 -3.22 12.71 -8.43
CA SER A 145 -2.59 14.02 -8.68
C SER A 145 -2.71 14.40 -10.16
N SER A 146 -2.62 15.71 -10.43
CA SER A 146 -2.77 16.25 -11.80
C SER A 146 -1.67 15.79 -12.75
N PHE A 147 -0.49 15.48 -12.20
CA PHE A 147 0.72 15.12 -12.95
C PHE A 147 0.93 13.61 -13.13
N GLU A 148 0.00 12.77 -12.66
CA GLU A 148 0.09 11.32 -12.85
C GLU A 148 -0.98 10.79 -13.80
N HIS A 149 -0.62 9.74 -14.55
CA HIS A 149 -1.50 9.07 -15.52
C HIS A 149 -1.29 7.54 -15.41
N PRO A 150 -1.71 6.92 -14.31
CA PRO A 150 -1.53 5.49 -14.12
C PRO A 150 -2.51 4.69 -14.97
N GLU A 151 -2.08 3.52 -15.46
CA GLU A 151 -2.98 2.44 -15.81
C GLU A 151 -3.59 1.86 -14.51
N ILE A 152 -4.88 1.56 -14.56
CA ILE A 152 -5.57 0.92 -13.43
C ILE A 152 -5.58 -0.59 -13.66
N ASP A 153 -4.90 -1.32 -12.78
CA ASP A 153 -4.90 -2.78 -12.83
C ASP A 153 -6.26 -3.32 -12.40
N ASN A 154 -6.74 -4.34 -13.09
CA ASN A 154 -8.06 -4.93 -12.88
C ASN A 154 -7.96 -6.45 -12.67
N TYR A 155 -7.01 -6.89 -11.84
CA TYR A 155 -6.85 -8.29 -11.47
C TYR A 155 -7.77 -8.67 -10.32
N ASP A 156 -8.26 -9.93 -10.34
CA ASP A 156 -9.17 -10.42 -9.31
C ASP A 156 -8.44 -10.69 -8.00
N VAL A 157 -7.19 -11.17 -8.06
CA VAL A 157 -6.40 -11.61 -6.90
C VAL A 157 -4.98 -11.08 -6.98
N CYS A 158 -4.48 -10.62 -5.84
CA CYS A 158 -3.07 -10.37 -5.61
C CYS A 158 -2.57 -11.26 -4.47
N ILE A 159 -1.58 -12.10 -4.74
CA ILE A 159 -0.84 -12.86 -3.71
C ILE A 159 0.53 -12.18 -3.56
N HIS A 160 0.79 -11.65 -2.37
CA HIS A 160 2.07 -11.05 -2.04
C HIS A 160 2.91 -12.08 -1.27
N LEU A 161 4.06 -12.47 -1.78
CA LEU A 161 5.05 -13.33 -1.13
C LEU A 161 6.25 -12.49 -0.73
N ALA A 162 6.85 -12.75 0.44
CA ALA A 162 8.04 -12.04 0.89
C ALA A 162 8.94 -12.93 1.77
N CYS A 163 10.24 -12.91 1.52
CA CYS A 163 11.25 -13.50 2.40
C CYS A 163 12.67 -12.99 2.08
N ASP A 164 13.66 -13.45 2.84
CA ASP A 164 15.07 -13.06 2.68
C ASP A 164 15.83 -13.89 1.61
N ASP A 165 15.16 -14.84 0.98
CA ASP A 165 15.72 -15.78 0.02
C ASP A 165 14.98 -15.70 -1.32
N ASP A 166 15.62 -15.07 -2.32
CA ASP A 166 15.06 -14.86 -3.66
C ASP A 166 14.76 -16.18 -4.37
N ALA A 167 15.67 -17.15 -4.25
CA ALA A 167 15.52 -18.47 -4.88
C ALA A 167 14.31 -19.26 -4.31
N ARG A 168 14.00 -19.07 -3.02
CA ARG A 168 12.81 -19.64 -2.40
C ARG A 168 11.55 -19.05 -3.00
N LEU A 169 11.49 -17.73 -3.20
CA LEU A 169 10.34 -17.09 -3.85
C LEU A 169 10.14 -17.61 -5.27
N ASP A 170 11.22 -17.80 -6.03
CA ASP A 170 11.16 -18.38 -7.38
C ASP A 170 10.61 -19.82 -7.38
N GLN A 171 11.03 -20.63 -6.41
CA GLN A 171 10.52 -22.00 -6.26
C GLN A 171 9.02 -22.02 -5.89
N VAL A 172 8.60 -21.17 -4.95
CA VAL A 172 7.19 -21.05 -4.54
C VAL A 172 6.32 -20.55 -5.68
N GLU A 173 6.76 -19.49 -6.39
CA GLU A 173 6.08 -18.99 -7.58
C GLU A 173 5.96 -20.08 -8.65
N ALA A 174 7.04 -20.78 -8.96
CA ALA A 174 7.02 -21.86 -9.93
C ALA A 174 6.04 -22.99 -9.54
N ALA A 175 5.95 -23.30 -8.26
CA ALA A 175 5.02 -24.30 -7.76
C ALA A 175 3.56 -23.84 -7.90
N LEU A 176 3.26 -22.60 -7.54
CA LEU A 176 1.91 -22.05 -7.57
C LEU A 176 1.42 -21.78 -9.02
N VAL A 177 2.28 -21.22 -9.87
CA VAL A 177 1.93 -20.79 -11.23
C VAL A 177 2.10 -21.92 -12.24
N ARG A 178 3.25 -22.61 -12.22
CA ARG A 178 3.58 -23.62 -13.23
C ARG A 178 3.32 -25.06 -12.78
N GLY A 179 3.08 -25.26 -11.48
CA GLY A 179 2.86 -26.60 -10.90
C GLY A 179 4.18 -27.38 -10.74
N HIS A 180 5.30 -26.71 -10.70
CA HIS A 180 6.58 -27.37 -10.41
C HIS A 180 6.58 -27.98 -9.02
N LYS A 181 7.31 -29.07 -8.84
CA LYS A 181 7.43 -29.71 -7.54
C LYS A 181 8.22 -28.82 -6.59
N LEU A 182 7.67 -28.52 -5.44
CA LEU A 182 8.38 -27.84 -4.36
C LEU A 182 9.12 -28.91 -3.54
N HIS A 183 10.43 -28.73 -3.33
CA HIS A 183 11.24 -29.67 -2.56
C HIS A 183 10.65 -29.88 -1.16
N GLY A 184 10.56 -31.12 -0.69
CA GLY A 184 9.98 -31.46 0.61
C GLY A 184 8.46 -31.38 0.71
N VAL A 185 7.76 -31.04 -0.37
CA VAL A 185 6.30 -31.00 -0.43
C VAL A 185 5.76 -32.09 -1.32
N ASN A 186 4.80 -32.87 -0.78
CA ASN A 186 4.10 -33.88 -1.55
C ASN A 186 2.88 -33.27 -2.26
N GLY A 187 2.68 -33.69 -3.51
CA GLY A 187 1.58 -33.24 -4.35
C GLY A 187 1.83 -31.90 -5.05
N SER A 188 0.88 -31.48 -5.87
CA SER A 188 0.95 -30.24 -6.64
C SER A 188 0.42 -29.05 -5.84
N LEU A 189 1.12 -27.92 -5.92
CA LEU A 189 0.69 -26.64 -5.38
C LEU A 189 0.04 -25.73 -6.44
N SER A 190 -0.12 -26.20 -7.67
CA SER A 190 -0.65 -25.41 -8.78
C SER A 190 -2.01 -24.78 -8.45
N LEU A 191 -2.13 -23.48 -8.71
CA LEU A 191 -3.38 -22.73 -8.61
C LEU A 191 -4.18 -22.72 -9.93
N LYS A 192 -3.63 -23.27 -11.03
CA LYS A 192 -4.26 -23.30 -12.36
C LYS A 192 -5.71 -23.77 -12.39
N PRO A 193 -6.15 -24.72 -11.56
CA PRO A 193 -7.56 -25.12 -11.60
C PRO A 193 -8.55 -24.03 -11.14
N ALA A 194 -8.07 -23.07 -10.31
CA ALA A 194 -8.91 -22.00 -9.74
C ALA A 194 -8.54 -20.61 -10.26
N LEU A 195 -7.28 -20.38 -10.58
CA LEU A 195 -6.74 -19.06 -10.91
C LEU A 195 -5.90 -19.11 -12.19
N THR A 196 -6.05 -18.09 -13.03
CA THR A 196 -5.23 -17.85 -14.21
C THR A 196 -4.17 -16.80 -13.86
N TRP A 197 -2.90 -17.17 -13.85
CA TRP A 197 -1.80 -16.23 -13.64
C TRP A 197 -1.72 -15.22 -14.78
N ARG A 198 -1.49 -13.95 -14.42
CA ARG A 198 -1.39 -12.83 -15.36
C ARG A 198 0.00 -12.25 -15.42
N GLU A 199 0.56 -11.88 -14.28
CA GLU A 199 1.92 -11.38 -14.14
C GLU A 199 2.44 -11.57 -12.72
N THR A 200 3.75 -11.49 -12.58
CA THR A 200 4.43 -11.32 -11.29
C THR A 200 5.30 -10.08 -11.36
N ARG A 201 5.17 -9.21 -10.37
CA ARG A 201 6.07 -8.07 -10.16
C ARG A 201 7.04 -8.44 -9.05
N THR A 202 8.33 -8.27 -9.34
CA THR A 202 9.41 -8.68 -8.45
C THR A 202 10.05 -7.48 -7.78
N GLY A 203 10.61 -7.67 -6.61
CA GLY A 203 11.31 -6.58 -5.97
C GLY A 203 12.25 -6.99 -4.86
N PHE A 204 12.96 -5.98 -4.38
CA PHE A 204 13.99 -6.14 -3.38
C PHE A 204 14.12 -4.89 -2.51
N THR A 205 14.52 -5.09 -1.27
CA THR A 205 14.89 -4.02 -0.33
C THR A 205 16.03 -4.50 0.57
N GLY A 206 16.62 -3.58 1.32
CA GLY A 206 17.66 -3.91 2.28
C GLY A 206 19.03 -3.35 1.92
N VAL A 207 19.84 -3.17 2.96
CA VAL A 207 21.14 -2.50 2.88
C VAL A 207 22.02 -3.14 1.82
N GLY A 208 22.50 -2.32 0.89
CA GLY A 208 23.45 -2.66 -0.16
C GLY A 208 22.86 -3.42 -1.35
N ILE A 209 21.59 -3.87 -1.32
CA ILE A 209 20.97 -4.56 -2.46
C ILE A 209 20.75 -3.58 -3.62
N PRO A 210 20.15 -2.37 -3.43
CA PRO A 210 19.98 -1.40 -4.51
C PRO A 210 21.31 -0.98 -5.15
N ALA A 211 22.35 -0.76 -4.35
CA ALA A 211 23.67 -0.39 -4.86
C ALA A 211 24.28 -1.44 -5.82
N ARG A 212 23.95 -2.73 -5.63
CA ARG A 212 24.41 -3.82 -6.54
C ARG A 212 23.51 -3.97 -7.77
N ARG A 213 22.33 -3.35 -7.81
CA ARG A 213 21.33 -3.47 -8.89
C ARG A 213 21.04 -2.13 -9.57
N GLN A 214 21.97 -1.16 -9.50
CA GLN A 214 21.75 0.20 -9.98
C GLN A 214 22.07 0.43 -11.47
N ASP A 215 22.57 -0.60 -12.18
CA ASP A 215 22.82 -0.51 -13.63
C ASP A 215 21.50 -0.72 -14.41
N VAL A 216 20.60 0.25 -14.29
CA VAL A 216 19.28 0.26 -14.91
C VAL A 216 18.90 1.67 -15.36
N LYS A 217 17.98 1.77 -16.31
CA LYS A 217 17.45 3.07 -16.73
C LYS A 217 16.83 3.81 -15.52
N GLY A 218 16.98 5.13 -15.51
CA GLY A 218 16.48 5.97 -14.41
C GLY A 218 17.56 6.32 -13.39
N ILE A 219 18.62 5.54 -13.26
CA ILE A 219 19.80 5.85 -12.44
C ILE A 219 20.95 6.25 -13.35
N PRO A 220 21.69 7.34 -13.06
CA PRO A 220 22.84 7.74 -13.89
C PRO A 220 24.02 6.79 -13.68
N ALA A 221 24.87 6.65 -14.69
CA ALA A 221 26.13 5.91 -14.59
C ALA A 221 27.03 6.48 -13.46
N GLY A 222 27.94 5.66 -12.97
CA GLY A 222 28.89 6.04 -11.91
C GLY A 222 28.51 5.52 -10.52
N ASN A 223 27.56 4.62 -10.42
CA ASN A 223 27.14 3.96 -9.17
C ASN A 223 26.77 4.92 -8.03
N PRO A 224 25.86 5.87 -8.27
CA PRO A 224 25.57 6.94 -7.30
C PRO A 224 24.75 6.47 -6.09
N VAL A 225 24.10 5.30 -6.14
CA VAL A 225 23.31 4.78 -5.01
C VAL A 225 24.25 4.39 -3.87
N PRO A 226 24.08 4.98 -2.68
CA PRO A 226 24.98 4.70 -1.56
C PRO A 226 24.98 3.23 -1.17
N ALA A 227 26.16 2.67 -0.87
CA ALA A 227 26.34 1.25 -0.53
C ALA A 227 25.49 0.83 0.70
N GLY A 228 25.23 1.73 1.62
CA GLY A 228 24.41 1.49 2.82
C GLY A 228 22.91 1.70 2.62
N SER A 229 22.47 2.11 1.42
CA SER A 229 21.06 2.41 1.20
C SER A 229 20.20 1.16 1.03
N PRO A 230 19.02 1.09 1.66
CA PRO A 230 18.04 0.03 1.41
C PRO A 230 17.14 0.29 0.20
N LEU A 231 17.09 1.53 -0.32
CA LEU A 231 16.27 1.94 -1.46
C LEU A 231 17.10 2.72 -2.49
N PHE A 232 16.66 2.76 -3.75
CA PHE A 232 17.35 3.47 -4.84
C PHE A 232 17.48 4.97 -4.61
N MET A 233 16.56 5.60 -3.89
CA MET A 233 16.66 7.03 -3.57
C MET A 233 17.70 7.39 -2.49
N GLY A 234 18.33 6.40 -1.85
CA GLY A 234 19.44 6.65 -0.93
C GLY A 234 19.04 6.75 0.55
N PHE A 235 17.77 6.67 0.89
CA PHE A 235 17.28 6.90 2.24
C PHE A 235 16.55 5.69 2.82
N LYS A 236 16.48 5.62 4.16
CA LYS A 236 15.77 4.56 4.89
C LYS A 236 14.28 4.83 4.89
N SER A 237 13.49 3.80 4.58
CA SER A 237 12.04 3.75 4.77
C SER A 237 11.67 2.86 5.97
N GLY A 238 10.37 2.80 6.32
CA GLY A 238 9.90 1.89 7.36
C GLY A 238 10.21 2.33 8.80
N LEU A 239 10.48 3.62 9.04
CA LEU A 239 10.70 4.15 10.39
C LEU A 239 9.45 3.97 11.24
N ARG A 240 9.61 3.47 12.48
CA ARG A 240 8.52 3.09 13.39
C ARG A 240 7.49 4.20 13.59
N LYS A 241 7.91 5.43 13.83
CA LYS A 241 7.01 6.58 14.03
C LYS A 241 6.23 7.00 12.76
N ASN A 242 6.65 6.52 11.60
CA ASN A 242 6.02 6.81 10.30
C ASN A 242 5.20 5.63 9.76
N GLN A 243 4.93 4.63 10.60
CA GLN A 243 4.10 3.46 10.29
C GLN A 243 2.90 3.41 11.24
N ALA A 244 1.73 3.07 10.72
CA ALA A 244 0.59 2.73 11.56
C ALA A 244 0.85 1.42 12.34
N SER A 245 0.14 1.22 13.45
CA SER A 245 0.10 -0.09 14.08
C SER A 245 -0.79 -1.04 13.26
N GLU A 246 -0.55 -2.34 13.37
CA GLU A 246 -1.38 -3.37 12.72
C GLU A 246 -2.85 -3.29 13.18
N ASP A 247 -3.07 -2.93 14.44
CA ASP A 247 -4.41 -2.73 14.95
C ASP A 247 -5.11 -1.49 14.36
N ALA A 248 -4.36 -0.42 14.12
CA ALA A 248 -4.90 0.80 13.50
C ALA A 248 -5.40 0.55 12.07
N VAL A 249 -4.73 -0.31 11.32
CA VAL A 249 -5.09 -0.63 9.92
C VAL A 249 -6.10 -1.77 9.81
N THR A 250 -6.45 -2.44 10.91
CA THR A 250 -7.40 -3.57 10.90
C THR A 250 -8.84 -3.07 10.80
N ILE A 251 -9.63 -3.68 9.92
CA ILE A 251 -11.07 -3.49 9.82
C ILE A 251 -11.71 -4.09 11.07
N LYS A 252 -12.54 -3.31 11.77
CA LYS A 252 -13.10 -3.71 13.06
C LYS A 252 -14.44 -4.44 12.92
N ASP A 253 -15.23 -4.10 11.90
CA ASP A 253 -16.62 -4.52 11.79
C ASP A 253 -16.95 -5.04 10.39
N GLY A 254 -18.10 -5.72 10.29
CA GLY A 254 -18.62 -6.21 9.03
C GLY A 254 -17.98 -7.51 8.55
N PRO A 255 -18.26 -7.91 7.29
CA PRO A 255 -17.86 -9.21 6.76
C PRO A 255 -16.35 -9.39 6.57
N PHE A 256 -15.57 -8.30 6.68
CA PHE A 256 -14.12 -8.32 6.59
C PHE A 256 -13.42 -7.94 7.89
N ALA A 257 -14.13 -8.02 9.03
CA ALA A 257 -13.53 -7.80 10.35
C ALA A 257 -12.29 -8.69 10.55
N GLY A 258 -11.21 -8.13 11.12
CA GLY A 258 -9.91 -8.82 11.23
C GLY A 258 -9.05 -8.77 9.96
N GLY A 259 -9.62 -8.32 8.84
CA GLY A 259 -8.91 -8.03 7.59
C GLY A 259 -8.41 -6.58 7.52
N THR A 260 -8.00 -6.18 6.33
CA THR A 260 -7.51 -4.83 6.02
C THR A 260 -7.72 -4.51 4.55
N THR A 261 -7.47 -3.28 4.11
CA THR A 261 -7.36 -2.96 2.68
C THR A 261 -5.90 -2.80 2.28
N MET A 262 -5.61 -2.96 1.00
CA MET A 262 -4.27 -2.80 0.44
C MET A 262 -4.34 -1.95 -0.83
N HIS A 263 -3.46 -0.96 -0.93
CA HIS A 263 -3.20 -0.24 -2.16
C HIS A 263 -1.86 -0.65 -2.73
N VAL A 264 -1.78 -0.83 -4.05
CA VAL A 264 -0.55 -1.14 -4.78
C VAL A 264 -0.35 -0.09 -5.85
N SER A 265 0.84 0.54 -5.89
CA SER A 265 1.28 1.38 -7.01
C SER A 265 2.62 0.89 -7.53
N TYR A 266 2.76 0.79 -8.85
CA TYR A 266 4.07 0.71 -9.49
C TYR A 266 4.50 2.12 -9.93
N MET A 267 5.69 2.50 -9.53
CA MET A 267 6.29 3.79 -9.86
C MET A 267 7.65 3.57 -10.51
N ARG A 268 7.93 4.25 -11.62
CA ARG A 268 9.29 4.42 -12.13
C ARG A 268 9.96 5.57 -11.42
N GLU A 269 11.23 5.39 -11.10
CA GLU A 269 12.07 6.42 -10.50
C GLU A 269 12.98 7.06 -11.54
N THR A 270 12.98 8.38 -11.62
CA THR A 270 13.81 9.16 -12.54
C THR A 270 14.92 9.87 -11.76
N LEU A 271 15.94 9.11 -11.36
CA LEU A 271 16.98 9.54 -10.43
C LEU A 271 18.20 10.21 -11.09
N GLY A 272 18.13 10.47 -12.41
CA GLY A 272 19.19 11.19 -13.12
C GLY A 272 19.50 12.54 -12.50
N ASP A 273 18.50 13.39 -12.34
CA ASP A 273 18.63 14.71 -11.72
C ASP A 273 18.82 14.62 -10.20
N TRP A 274 18.19 13.63 -9.56
CA TRP A 274 18.35 13.34 -8.14
C TRP A 274 19.82 13.19 -7.74
N TYR A 275 20.60 12.42 -8.50
CA TYR A 275 21.99 12.15 -8.17
C TYR A 275 22.99 13.08 -8.83
N ARG A 276 22.68 13.69 -10.00
CA ARG A 276 23.63 14.57 -10.70
C ARG A 276 23.52 16.03 -10.34
N LYS A 277 22.29 16.51 -10.02
CA LYS A 277 22.02 17.93 -9.81
C LYS A 277 21.84 18.31 -8.36
N LEU A 278 21.46 17.36 -7.50
CA LEU A 278 21.19 17.60 -6.11
C LEU A 278 22.37 17.14 -5.25
N SER A 279 22.83 18.00 -4.34
CA SER A 279 23.72 17.59 -3.27
C SER A 279 23.01 16.58 -2.35
N GLU A 280 23.77 15.89 -1.50
CA GLU A 280 23.19 15.01 -0.50
C GLU A 280 22.28 15.77 0.47
N GLN A 281 22.65 17.00 0.83
CA GLN A 281 21.84 17.86 1.67
C GLN A 281 20.52 18.26 1.00
N ASP A 282 20.51 18.57 -0.31
CA ASP A 282 19.28 18.87 -1.05
C ASP A 282 18.36 17.66 -1.12
N ARG A 283 18.93 16.47 -1.37
CA ARG A 283 18.17 15.21 -1.36
C ARG A 283 17.55 14.94 0.01
N ARG A 284 18.29 15.18 1.08
CA ARG A 284 17.83 15.05 2.47
C ARG A 284 16.69 16.03 2.77
N ALA A 285 16.85 17.28 2.34
CA ALA A 285 15.82 18.31 2.49
C ALA A 285 14.51 17.93 1.77
N LEU A 286 14.59 17.42 0.55
CA LEU A 286 13.42 16.95 -0.22
C LEU A 286 12.82 15.67 0.35
N MET A 287 13.63 14.78 0.94
CA MET A 287 13.14 13.54 1.52
C MET A 287 12.47 13.77 2.89
N TYR A 288 13.06 14.56 3.76
CA TYR A 288 12.58 14.80 5.13
C TYR A 288 11.93 16.17 5.30
N SER A 289 12.74 17.19 5.49
CA SER A 289 12.36 18.61 5.56
C SER A 289 13.55 19.50 5.26
N PRO A 290 13.35 20.78 4.85
CA PRO A 290 14.43 21.72 4.57
C PRO A 290 15.44 21.88 5.70
N GLU A 291 15.01 21.67 6.94
CA GLU A 291 15.79 21.84 8.16
C GLU A 291 16.57 20.57 8.57
N THR A 292 16.38 19.46 7.84
CA THR A 292 17.01 18.18 8.19
C THR A 292 18.43 18.11 7.65
N ASP A 293 19.42 18.20 8.53
CA ASP A 293 20.82 17.86 8.27
C ASP A 293 21.10 16.37 8.56
N ALA A 294 22.34 15.93 8.40
CA ALA A 294 22.73 14.54 8.65
C ALA A 294 22.52 14.11 10.11
N ALA A 295 22.76 15.02 11.07
CA ALA A 295 22.56 14.73 12.48
C ALA A 295 21.08 14.63 12.84
N ALA A 296 20.23 15.46 12.22
CA ALA A 296 18.78 15.39 12.38
C ALA A 296 18.22 14.11 11.75
N GLU A 297 18.68 13.71 10.55
CA GLU A 297 18.33 12.44 9.93
C GLU A 297 18.68 11.26 10.85
N GLN A 298 19.88 11.23 11.41
CA GLN A 298 20.29 10.18 12.34
C GLN A 298 19.37 10.09 13.55
N ARG A 299 19.01 11.23 14.15
CA ARG A 299 18.04 11.27 15.27
C ARG A 299 16.65 10.76 14.88
N ILE A 300 16.21 11.02 13.63
CA ILE A 300 14.93 10.47 13.10
C ILE A 300 15.02 8.95 13.00
N ILE A 301 16.12 8.41 12.46
CA ILE A 301 16.35 6.97 12.34
C ILE A 301 16.39 6.29 13.72
N GLU A 302 17.01 6.93 14.71
CA GLU A 302 17.13 6.45 16.09
C GLU A 302 15.84 6.63 16.91
N ASP A 303 14.78 7.15 16.31
CA ASP A 303 13.49 7.40 16.96
C ASP A 303 13.58 8.43 18.12
N LYS A 304 14.56 9.33 18.08
CA LYS A 304 14.81 10.37 19.09
C LYS A 304 14.14 11.72 18.78
N THR A 305 13.44 11.82 17.65
CA THR A 305 12.80 13.07 17.22
C THR A 305 11.34 12.81 16.92
N ASP A 306 10.46 13.75 17.27
CA ASP A 306 9.09 13.73 16.82
C ASP A 306 9.03 13.96 15.31
N THR A 307 8.46 13.02 14.58
CA THR A 307 8.28 13.09 13.12
C THR A 307 6.91 13.61 12.73
N SER A 308 6.06 13.96 13.69
CA SER A 308 4.80 14.64 13.40
C SER A 308 5.07 16.09 12.97
N ALA A 309 4.25 16.59 12.05
CA ALA A 309 4.28 17.99 11.67
C ALA A 309 2.85 18.53 11.63
N ASN A 310 2.65 19.73 12.11
CA ASN A 310 1.38 20.41 11.98
C ASN A 310 1.37 21.37 10.79
N THR A 311 0.18 21.76 10.37
CA THR A 311 -0.01 22.65 9.21
C THR A 311 0.75 23.99 9.33
N LYS A 312 0.89 24.53 10.55
CA LYS A 312 1.62 25.80 10.76
C LYS A 312 3.11 25.63 10.52
N GLN A 313 3.73 24.56 11.03
CA GLN A 313 5.14 24.25 10.83
C GLN A 313 5.45 24.03 9.34
N ILE A 314 4.57 23.32 8.62
CA ILE A 314 4.72 23.10 7.19
C ILE A 314 4.57 24.41 6.41
N ALA A 315 3.58 25.24 6.73
CA ALA A 315 3.40 26.54 6.10
C ALA A 315 4.60 27.48 6.34
N SER A 316 5.16 27.49 7.56
CA SER A 316 6.37 28.23 7.90
C SER A 316 7.58 27.77 7.08
N ALA A 317 7.80 26.46 6.98
CA ALA A 317 8.89 25.89 6.17
C ALA A 317 8.73 26.26 4.69
N ILE A 318 7.55 26.15 4.12
CA ILE A 318 7.26 26.54 2.73
C ILE A 318 7.54 28.05 2.52
N HIS A 319 7.12 28.90 3.44
CA HIS A 319 7.35 30.33 3.37
C HIS A 319 8.85 30.66 3.40
N THR A 320 9.58 30.09 4.36
CA THR A 320 10.99 30.39 4.63
C THR A 320 11.91 29.82 3.56
N TYR A 321 11.74 28.54 3.20
CA TYR A 321 12.67 27.84 2.33
C TYR A 321 12.20 27.71 0.88
N GLY A 322 10.93 27.97 0.60
CA GLY A 322 10.37 27.78 -0.74
C GLY A 322 10.36 26.30 -1.18
N MET A 323 10.26 25.37 -0.22
CA MET A 323 10.17 23.93 -0.44
C MET A 323 9.44 23.23 0.70
N VAL A 324 9.01 22.00 0.44
CA VAL A 324 8.46 21.08 1.45
C VAL A 324 9.05 19.70 1.24
N GLY A 325 9.45 19.02 2.32
CA GLY A 325 9.96 17.65 2.26
C GLY A 325 8.86 16.61 2.18
N HIS A 326 9.16 15.45 1.60
CA HIS A 326 8.22 14.33 1.45
C HIS A 326 7.67 13.85 2.80
N SER A 327 8.56 13.55 3.76
CA SER A 327 8.17 13.09 5.09
C SER A 327 7.40 14.18 5.86
N GLN A 328 7.81 15.45 5.73
CA GLN A 328 7.13 16.59 6.32
C GLN A 328 5.71 16.74 5.79
N ALA A 329 5.51 16.65 4.48
CA ALA A 329 4.19 16.74 3.87
C ALA A 329 3.27 15.59 4.32
N THR A 330 3.77 14.34 4.29
CA THR A 330 3.00 13.15 4.66
C THR A 330 2.71 13.05 6.16
N ALA A 331 3.50 13.72 7.01
CA ALA A 331 3.30 13.74 8.46
C ALA A 331 1.94 14.31 8.89
N GLN A 332 1.24 15.06 8.03
CA GLN A 332 -0.13 15.54 8.27
C GLN A 332 -1.19 14.44 8.19
N ALA A 333 -0.90 13.34 7.48
CA ALA A 333 -1.83 12.21 7.33
C ALA A 333 -1.81 11.33 8.59
N ARG A 334 -2.36 11.86 9.68
CA ARG A 334 -2.43 11.20 10.99
C ARG A 334 -3.83 11.27 11.57
N LYS A 335 -4.20 10.25 12.33
CA LYS A 335 -5.41 10.22 13.14
C LYS A 335 -5.03 9.99 14.59
N HIS A 336 -5.42 10.90 15.48
CA HIS A 336 -5.03 10.86 16.90
C HIS A 336 -3.50 10.70 17.10
N GLY A 337 -2.71 11.41 16.29
CA GLY A 337 -1.24 11.36 16.34
C GLY A 337 -0.59 10.16 15.64
N SER A 338 -1.36 9.14 15.24
CA SER A 338 -0.84 7.94 14.58
C SER A 338 -0.92 8.03 13.06
N PRO A 339 0.10 7.56 12.30
CA PRO A 339 0.02 7.40 10.86
C PRO A 339 -1.18 6.54 10.43
N LEU A 340 -1.63 6.71 9.19
CA LEU A 340 -2.82 6.03 8.68
C LEU A 340 -2.53 4.70 8.00
N ILE A 341 -1.28 4.48 7.53
CA ILE A 341 -0.91 3.36 6.70
C ILE A 341 0.34 2.63 7.23
N ILE A 342 0.43 1.34 6.95
CA ILE A 342 1.67 0.56 6.99
C ILE A 342 2.21 0.48 5.57
N ARG A 343 3.48 0.85 5.35
CA ARG A 343 4.15 0.75 4.05
C ARG A 343 5.01 -0.50 3.99
N ARG A 344 4.93 -1.19 2.85
CA ARG A 344 5.75 -2.35 2.50
C ARG A 344 6.29 -2.15 1.09
N ASP A 345 6.99 -1.03 0.92
CA ASP A 345 7.55 -0.63 -0.34
C ASP A 345 8.90 -1.32 -0.58
N PHE A 346 9.14 -1.69 -1.82
CA PHE A 346 10.38 -2.33 -2.27
C PHE A 346 10.77 -1.88 -3.68
N ASN A 347 12.08 -1.81 -3.94
CA ASN A 347 12.58 -1.45 -5.26
C ASN A 347 12.27 -2.53 -6.30
N THR A 348 12.22 -2.15 -7.56
CA THR A 348 12.11 -3.07 -8.69
C THR A 348 12.93 -2.61 -9.88
N THR A 349 13.24 -3.58 -10.75
CA THR A 349 13.87 -3.36 -12.07
C THR A 349 13.11 -4.10 -13.17
N ASP A 350 11.87 -4.50 -12.93
CA ASP A 350 11.09 -5.42 -13.78
C ASP A 350 10.97 -5.01 -15.24
N ASP A 351 10.90 -3.70 -15.52
CA ASP A 351 10.79 -3.18 -16.89
C ASP A 351 12.09 -2.53 -17.41
N GLY A 352 13.22 -2.86 -16.77
CA GLY A 352 14.53 -2.29 -17.08
C GLY A 352 14.74 -0.86 -16.63
N TYR A 353 13.83 -0.35 -15.74
CA TYR A 353 13.94 0.95 -15.07
C TYR A 353 14.04 0.78 -13.56
N ALA A 354 14.78 1.68 -12.93
CA ALA A 354 14.66 1.85 -11.49
C ALA A 354 13.21 2.19 -11.13
N GLY A 355 12.66 1.45 -10.20
CA GLY A 355 11.27 1.63 -9.79
C GLY A 355 11.04 1.21 -8.35
N LEU A 356 9.82 1.46 -7.93
CA LEU A 356 9.31 1.12 -6.60
C LEU A 356 7.91 0.53 -6.73
N HIS A 357 7.71 -0.63 -6.12
CA HIS A 357 6.37 -1.09 -5.80
C HIS A 357 6.01 -0.56 -4.42
N PHE A 358 5.07 0.38 -4.40
CA PHE A 358 4.53 0.93 -3.16
C PHE A 358 3.32 0.11 -2.75
N VAL A 359 3.47 -0.63 -1.67
CA VAL A 359 2.39 -1.40 -1.06
C VAL A 359 2.00 -0.73 0.25
N ALA A 360 0.78 -0.23 0.33
CA ALA A 360 0.22 0.36 1.52
C ALA A 360 -0.90 -0.52 2.08
N VAL A 361 -0.86 -0.77 3.38
CA VAL A 361 -1.89 -1.49 4.12
C VAL A 361 -2.58 -0.49 5.06
N GLN A 362 -3.90 -0.39 4.99
CA GLN A 362 -4.69 0.59 5.72
C GLN A 362 -6.10 0.06 6.00
N ARG A 363 -6.78 0.65 7.00
CA ARG A 363 -8.14 0.23 7.35
C ARG A 363 -9.13 0.46 6.22
N THR A 364 -9.01 1.60 5.54
CA THR A 364 -9.83 1.97 4.38
C THR A 364 -8.95 2.52 3.27
N ILE A 365 -9.36 2.37 2.02
CA ILE A 365 -8.63 2.98 0.89
C ILE A 365 -8.55 4.51 1.03
N GLU A 366 -9.52 5.13 1.68
CA GLU A 366 -9.50 6.58 1.95
C GLU A 366 -8.30 6.99 2.81
N ASP A 367 -7.85 6.17 3.75
CA ASP A 367 -6.65 6.44 4.56
C ASP A 367 -5.38 6.57 3.68
N PHE A 368 -5.29 5.75 2.62
CA PHE A 368 -4.24 5.90 1.61
C PHE A 368 -4.42 7.18 0.79
N VAL A 369 -5.65 7.47 0.33
CA VAL A 369 -5.96 8.68 -0.46
C VAL A 369 -5.60 9.94 0.34
N VAL A 370 -5.94 10.01 1.61
CA VAL A 370 -5.57 11.11 2.51
C VAL A 370 -4.04 11.24 2.60
N THR A 371 -3.31 10.13 2.76
CA THR A 371 -1.84 10.15 2.81
C THR A 371 -1.24 10.63 1.49
N ARG A 372 -1.76 10.17 0.35
CA ARG A 372 -1.27 10.59 -0.98
C ARG A 372 -1.59 12.06 -1.25
N ASN A 373 -2.75 12.55 -0.85
CA ASN A 373 -3.12 13.96 -0.98
C ASN A 373 -2.24 14.86 -0.08
N ALA A 374 -1.89 14.42 1.11
CA ALA A 374 -0.92 15.12 1.95
C ALA A 374 0.45 15.22 1.24
N MET A 375 0.92 14.15 0.61
CA MET A 375 2.15 14.13 -0.18
C MET A 375 2.11 15.11 -1.37
N ASN A 376 0.93 15.37 -1.95
CA ASN A 376 0.78 16.35 -3.04
C ASN A 376 1.05 17.78 -2.57
N ALA A 377 0.96 18.06 -1.26
CA ALA A 377 1.10 19.38 -0.66
C ALA A 377 0.28 20.46 -1.40
N ASN A 378 -0.98 20.13 -1.71
CA ASN A 378 -1.89 21.04 -2.41
C ASN A 378 -2.03 22.35 -1.62
N GLY A 379 -1.90 23.49 -2.29
CA GLY A 379 -1.91 24.80 -1.66
C GLY A 379 -0.54 25.36 -1.29
N ALA A 380 0.54 24.58 -1.31
CA ALA A 380 1.91 25.08 -1.07
C ALA A 380 2.29 26.22 -2.00
N HIS A 381 1.86 26.17 -3.26
CA HIS A 381 2.07 27.22 -4.26
C HIS A 381 1.43 28.57 -3.84
N ASN A 382 0.35 28.56 -3.10
CA ASN A 382 -0.30 29.78 -2.60
C ASN A 382 0.54 30.47 -1.51
N ILE A 383 1.34 29.68 -0.77
CA ILE A 383 2.27 30.19 0.26
C ILE A 383 3.55 30.68 -0.39
N ASN A 384 4.12 29.91 -1.31
CA ASN A 384 5.36 30.26 -2.00
C ASN A 384 5.35 29.75 -3.45
N LYS A 385 5.45 30.69 -4.41
CA LYS A 385 5.40 30.41 -5.86
C LYS A 385 6.54 29.52 -6.37
N LYS A 386 7.62 29.34 -5.59
CA LYS A 386 8.70 28.40 -5.92
C LYS A 386 8.27 26.94 -5.79
N VAL A 387 7.21 26.64 -5.03
CA VAL A 387 6.67 25.29 -4.84
C VAL A 387 5.56 25.04 -5.82
N THR A 388 5.69 24.01 -6.65
CA THR A 388 4.64 23.56 -7.57
C THR A 388 4.25 22.11 -7.24
N ALA A 389 3.38 21.51 -8.02
CA ALA A 389 2.99 20.10 -7.83
C ALA A 389 4.19 19.13 -7.83
N THR A 390 5.26 19.45 -8.58
CA THR A 390 6.46 18.61 -8.69
C THR A 390 7.76 19.30 -8.31
N LYS A 391 7.85 20.63 -8.44
CA LYS A 391 9.10 21.36 -8.14
C LYS A 391 9.12 21.78 -6.68
N ASN A 392 10.24 21.56 -5.99
CA ASN A 392 10.45 21.85 -4.56
C ASN A 392 9.38 21.20 -3.66
N ASN A 393 8.81 20.10 -4.08
CA ASN A 393 7.71 19.40 -3.44
C ASN A 393 8.07 17.92 -3.23
N GLY A 394 8.84 17.67 -2.21
CA GLY A 394 9.31 16.34 -1.85
C GLY A 394 9.93 15.60 -3.04
N ILE A 395 9.54 14.36 -3.19
CA ILE A 395 10.05 13.47 -4.25
C ILE A 395 9.16 13.43 -5.51
N ASN A 396 8.12 14.26 -5.60
CA ASN A 396 7.13 14.21 -6.68
C ASN A 396 7.73 14.36 -8.08
N ALA A 397 8.84 15.10 -8.23
CA ALA A 397 9.54 15.23 -9.51
C ALA A 397 10.22 13.93 -9.99
N PHE A 398 10.56 13.05 -9.06
CA PHE A 398 11.45 11.91 -9.29
C PHE A 398 10.72 10.57 -9.39
N ILE A 399 9.40 10.56 -9.16
CA ILE A 399 8.55 9.37 -9.26
C ILE A 399 7.48 9.55 -10.31
N LYS A 400 7.26 8.52 -11.13
CA LYS A 400 6.20 8.48 -12.15
C LYS A 400 5.32 7.27 -11.90
N VAL A 401 4.12 7.52 -11.38
CA VAL A 401 3.14 6.44 -11.14
C VAL A 401 2.71 5.85 -12.47
N ARG A 402 2.93 4.55 -12.64
CA ARG A 402 2.65 3.79 -13.87
C ARG A 402 1.40 2.95 -13.75
N ARG A 403 1.20 2.32 -12.58
CA ARG A 403 0.05 1.45 -12.33
C ARG A 403 -0.49 1.64 -10.92
N ARG A 404 -1.79 1.40 -10.75
CA ARG A 404 -2.48 1.42 -9.46
C ARG A 404 -3.53 0.32 -9.38
N ALA A 405 -3.67 -0.23 -8.17
CA ALA A 405 -4.75 -1.15 -7.82
C ALA A 405 -5.14 -1.01 -6.34
N ASN A 406 -6.40 -1.35 -6.03
CA ASN A 406 -6.90 -1.49 -4.69
C ASN A 406 -7.37 -2.92 -4.45
N TYR A 407 -7.12 -3.44 -3.25
CA TYR A 407 -7.50 -4.79 -2.84
C TYR A 407 -8.08 -4.77 -1.43
N ILE A 408 -8.97 -5.72 -1.16
CA ILE A 408 -9.35 -6.10 0.20
C ILE A 408 -8.57 -7.35 0.59
N MET A 409 -7.97 -7.34 1.77
CA MET A 409 -7.24 -8.46 2.35
C MET A 409 -8.06 -9.00 3.53
N PRO A 410 -8.80 -10.11 3.37
CA PRO A 410 -9.60 -10.68 4.45
C PRO A 410 -8.74 -11.16 5.62
N SER A 411 -9.39 -11.58 6.70
CA SER A 411 -8.73 -12.35 7.75
C SER A 411 -8.12 -13.65 7.18
N ARG A 412 -7.17 -14.26 7.87
CA ARG A 412 -6.56 -15.53 7.42
C ARG A 412 -7.61 -16.64 7.24
N ALA A 413 -8.62 -16.69 8.10
CA ALA A 413 -9.70 -17.67 8.02
C ALA A 413 -10.60 -17.48 6.78
N ASP A 414 -10.65 -16.26 6.25
CA ASP A 414 -11.58 -15.87 5.19
C ASP A 414 -10.91 -15.53 3.86
N ARG A 415 -9.59 -15.76 3.75
CA ARG A 415 -8.77 -15.28 2.63
C ARG A 415 -9.07 -15.94 1.28
N SER A 416 -9.61 -17.16 1.27
CA SER A 416 -9.82 -17.89 0.02
C SER A 416 -11.24 -17.70 -0.50
N PHE A 417 -11.42 -16.95 -1.58
CA PHE A 417 -12.70 -16.64 -2.22
C PHE A 417 -13.74 -16.05 -1.24
N PRO A 418 -13.49 -14.88 -0.64
CA PRO A 418 -14.41 -14.28 0.33
C PRO A 418 -15.79 -14.01 -0.26
N LEU A 419 -16.85 -14.08 0.56
CA LEU A 419 -18.25 -13.86 0.21
C LEU A 419 -18.82 -14.85 -0.83
N LEU A 420 -18.07 -15.85 -1.25
CA LEU A 420 -18.59 -16.85 -2.20
C LEU A 420 -19.75 -17.64 -1.56
N PRO A 421 -20.95 -17.68 -2.20
CA PRO A 421 -22.08 -18.48 -1.72
C PRO A 421 -21.71 -19.97 -1.64
N GLY A 422 -22.23 -20.67 -0.63
CA GLY A 422 -21.98 -22.10 -0.45
C GLY A 422 -20.54 -22.48 -0.09
N ARG A 423 -19.69 -21.51 0.19
CA ARG A 423 -18.36 -21.72 0.79
C ARG A 423 -18.53 -22.24 2.23
N GLY A 424 -18.91 -23.52 2.39
CA GLY A 424 -19.01 -24.18 3.69
C GLY A 424 -17.63 -24.44 4.31
N ALA A 425 -17.61 -24.66 5.63
CA ALA A 425 -16.45 -25.28 6.27
C ALA A 425 -16.25 -26.65 5.64
N VAL A 426 -15.18 -26.86 4.91
CA VAL A 426 -14.74 -28.17 4.48
C VAL A 426 -13.28 -28.31 4.81
N LEU A 427 -13.06 -29.15 5.75
CA LEU A 427 -11.80 -29.86 5.94
C LEU A 427 -11.82 -31.11 5.14
#